data_e27e2fd183c81b3f611531b1456741bb
#
_entry.id   e27e2fd183c81b3f611531b1456741bb
#
_cell.length_a   1.000
_cell.length_b   1.000
_cell.length_c   1.000
_cell.angle_alpha   90.00
_cell.angle_beta   90.00
_cell.angle_gamma   90.00
#
_symmetry.space_group_name_H-M   'P 1'
#
loop_
_entity.id
_entity.type
_entity.pdbx_description
1 polymer ?
#
loop_
_entity_poly.entity_id
_entity_poly.type
_entity_poly.pdbx_seq_one_letter_code
_entity_poly.pdbx_strand_id
1 'polypeptide(L)'
;MNYTIVPDIHADLDRLEWSIAQAGNSKIIFLGDLVDAGKMVKNPSDAGVLERVSNLISNNEASCILGNHEMNAILFHRRSSKTKLPLRSHTNQRNWAQHGSFISEFGVESTEALEWTSWMLAKLPLWLEFEGLRIAHACWSEKAINIVKKRRPTGHLKVEDLEEIALKKTEFSQAVEIITSGPEAKLPLNYSFNDIGGHPRQSMRLSWWNSQNTTWKKAALSVPNLDQLPDEELPCELKNEIYNPNAIPVLVGHYKMSGQPKLQSRNASSLDYPASKCVYHWSGEAKLISKNLTIEKIVAIQES
;
A
#
# COMPACT_ATOMS: atom_id res chain seq x y z
N MET A 1 -8.12 -22.87 2.85
CA MET A 1 -8.12 -21.83 3.89
C MET A 1 -8.92 -20.65 3.39
N ASN A 2 -9.69 -20.00 4.27
CA ASN A 2 -10.48 -18.81 3.90
C ASN A 2 -9.80 -17.59 4.51
N TYR A 3 -9.67 -16.53 3.70
CA TYR A 3 -9.09 -15.26 4.12
C TYR A 3 -10.05 -14.11 3.88
N THR A 4 -10.10 -13.15 4.82
CA THR A 4 -10.71 -11.85 4.61
C THR A 4 -9.62 -10.81 4.42
N ILE A 5 -9.54 -10.23 3.24
CA ILE A 5 -8.51 -9.26 2.86
C ILE A 5 -9.04 -7.86 3.13
N VAL A 6 -8.32 -7.14 3.97
CA VAL A 6 -8.68 -5.81 4.48
C VAL A 6 -7.71 -4.78 3.91
N PRO A 7 -8.19 -3.77 3.19
CA PRO A 7 -7.34 -2.71 2.64
C PRO A 7 -6.86 -1.73 3.73
N ASP A 8 -6.25 -0.65 3.27
CA ASP A 8 -5.69 0.45 4.03
C ASP A 8 -6.65 0.97 5.10
N ILE A 9 -6.16 1.14 6.32
CA ILE A 9 -6.94 1.55 7.50
C ILE A 9 -6.72 3.03 7.83
N HIS A 10 -5.48 3.51 7.77
CA HIS A 10 -5.16 4.91 8.00
C HIS A 10 -5.72 5.47 9.32
N ALA A 11 -5.40 4.81 10.44
CA ALA A 11 -5.81 5.20 11.80
C ALA A 11 -7.35 5.29 12.01
N ASP A 12 -8.15 4.68 11.13
CA ASP A 12 -9.63 4.66 11.18
C ASP A 12 -10.13 3.42 11.92
N LEU A 13 -10.39 3.56 13.24
CA LEU A 13 -10.92 2.47 14.07
C LEU A 13 -12.28 1.98 13.60
N ASP A 14 -13.16 2.86 13.13
CA ASP A 14 -14.48 2.46 12.65
C ASP A 14 -14.37 1.57 11.40
N ARG A 15 -13.44 1.91 10.51
CA ARG A 15 -13.11 1.07 9.33
C ARG A 15 -12.53 -0.26 9.77
N LEU A 16 -11.61 -0.27 10.72
CA LEU A 16 -10.98 -1.47 11.24
C LEU A 16 -12.02 -2.42 11.84
N GLU A 17 -12.84 -1.95 12.80
CA GLU A 17 -13.83 -2.81 13.48
C GLU A 17 -14.92 -3.29 12.52
N TRP A 18 -15.37 -2.43 11.59
CA TRP A 18 -16.26 -2.89 10.52
C TRP A 18 -15.63 -4.02 9.70
N SER A 19 -14.36 -3.88 9.31
CA SER A 19 -13.66 -4.89 8.51
C SER A 19 -13.47 -6.21 9.26
N ILE A 20 -13.14 -6.15 10.56
CA ILE A 20 -13.02 -7.32 11.44
C ILE A 20 -14.37 -8.04 11.56
N ALA A 21 -15.47 -7.29 11.73
CA ALA A 21 -16.80 -7.86 11.83
C ALA A 21 -17.23 -8.63 10.56
N GLN A 22 -16.69 -8.26 9.37
CA GLN A 22 -16.96 -9.02 8.14
C GLN A 22 -16.20 -10.35 8.07
N ALA A 23 -15.14 -10.54 8.85
CA ALA A 23 -14.25 -11.71 8.71
C ALA A 23 -14.91 -13.04 9.14
N GLY A 24 -15.85 -13.01 10.09
CA GLY A 24 -16.43 -14.23 10.66
C GLY A 24 -15.33 -15.16 11.20
N ASN A 25 -15.27 -16.39 10.69
CA ASN A 25 -14.26 -17.38 11.08
C ASN A 25 -13.04 -17.42 10.14
N SER A 26 -12.92 -16.51 9.17
CA SER A 26 -11.77 -16.47 8.26
C SER A 26 -10.60 -15.73 8.90
N LYS A 27 -9.37 -16.13 8.57
CA LYS A 27 -8.17 -15.41 8.98
C LYS A 27 -8.10 -14.07 8.22
N ILE A 28 -7.78 -13.00 8.95
CA ILE A 28 -7.71 -11.65 8.38
C ILE A 28 -6.32 -11.41 7.77
N ILE A 29 -6.27 -10.73 6.62
CA ILE A 29 -5.02 -10.25 6.03
C ILE A 29 -5.15 -8.76 5.75
N PHE A 30 -4.36 -7.95 6.47
CA PHE A 30 -4.28 -6.51 6.25
C PHE A 30 -3.24 -6.19 5.17
N LEU A 31 -3.60 -5.28 4.26
CA LEU A 31 -2.76 -4.88 3.12
C LEU A 31 -1.74 -3.78 3.47
N GLY A 32 -1.54 -3.45 4.75
CA GLY A 32 -0.69 -2.37 5.22
C GLY A 32 -1.42 -1.04 5.34
N ASP A 33 -0.67 0.04 5.49
CA ASP A 33 -1.17 1.39 5.72
C ASP A 33 -2.19 1.44 6.87
N LEU A 34 -1.77 0.92 8.03
CA LEU A 34 -2.54 0.94 9.27
C LEU A 34 -2.56 2.34 9.89
N VAL A 35 -1.44 3.07 9.75
CA VAL A 35 -1.17 4.36 10.41
C VAL A 35 -1.39 5.55 9.48
N ASP A 36 -1.26 6.75 10.04
CA ASP A 36 -1.34 8.02 9.33
C ASP A 36 -2.75 8.32 8.78
N ALA A 37 -3.53 9.01 9.57
CA ALA A 37 -4.93 9.30 9.26
C ALA A 37 -5.15 9.95 7.89
N GLY A 38 -6.08 9.39 7.14
CA GLY A 38 -6.60 10.01 5.93
C GLY A 38 -7.44 11.25 6.25
N LYS A 39 -7.56 12.17 5.28
CA LYS A 39 -8.33 13.42 5.46
C LYS A 39 -9.80 13.23 5.83
N MET A 40 -10.36 12.06 5.55
CA MET A 40 -11.77 11.73 5.81
C MET A 40 -11.99 11.12 7.20
N VAL A 41 -10.94 10.75 7.91
CA VAL A 41 -11.02 10.14 9.25
C VAL A 41 -11.28 11.24 10.27
N LYS A 42 -12.44 11.19 10.93
CA LYS A 42 -12.87 12.24 11.88
C LYS A 42 -12.18 12.11 13.23
N ASN A 43 -12.03 10.90 13.72
CA ASN A 43 -11.45 10.58 15.02
C ASN A 43 -10.32 9.56 14.83
N PRO A 44 -9.14 10.00 14.37
CA PRO A 44 -8.03 9.09 14.14
C PRO A 44 -7.49 8.52 15.44
N SER A 45 -7.09 7.25 15.43
CA SER A 45 -6.33 6.63 16.51
C SER A 45 -5.33 5.63 15.94
N ASP A 46 -4.10 6.07 15.79
CA ASP A 46 -2.98 5.21 15.40
C ASP A 46 -2.71 4.16 16.48
N ALA A 47 -2.76 4.56 17.76
CA ALA A 47 -2.60 3.65 18.90
C ALA A 47 -3.64 2.55 18.91
N GLY A 48 -4.93 2.91 18.85
CA GLY A 48 -6.02 1.93 18.89
C GLY A 48 -5.97 0.93 17.72
N VAL A 49 -5.64 1.41 16.51
CA VAL A 49 -5.47 0.53 15.34
C VAL A 49 -4.28 -0.41 15.53
N LEU A 50 -3.12 0.09 15.96
CA LEU A 50 -1.92 -0.71 16.16
C LEU A 50 -2.11 -1.75 17.27
N GLU A 51 -2.68 -1.37 18.42
CA GLU A 51 -3.00 -2.29 19.51
C GLU A 51 -3.95 -3.40 19.04
N ARG A 52 -5.02 -3.03 18.35
CA ARG A 52 -6.01 -4.00 17.88
C ARG A 52 -5.42 -4.99 16.87
N VAL A 53 -4.68 -4.50 15.87
CA VAL A 53 -4.06 -5.35 14.85
C VAL A 53 -2.94 -6.21 15.45
N SER A 54 -2.10 -5.67 16.34
CA SER A 54 -1.04 -6.43 16.99
C SER A 54 -1.58 -7.58 17.84
N ASN A 55 -2.70 -7.37 18.53
CA ASN A 55 -3.39 -8.42 19.30
C ASN A 55 -3.90 -9.53 18.37
N LEU A 56 -4.54 -9.19 17.25
CA LEU A 56 -5.01 -10.18 16.27
C LEU A 56 -3.85 -10.99 15.68
N ILE A 57 -2.71 -10.35 15.38
CA ILE A 57 -1.51 -11.04 14.88
C ILE A 57 -0.93 -11.96 15.95
N SER A 58 -0.85 -11.50 17.20
CA SER A 58 -0.32 -12.28 18.32
C SER A 58 -1.15 -13.53 18.61
N ASN A 59 -2.47 -13.45 18.42
CA ASN A 59 -3.41 -14.56 18.54
C ASN A 59 -3.46 -15.47 17.30
N ASN A 60 -2.67 -15.18 16.26
CA ASN A 60 -2.71 -15.88 14.97
C ASN A 60 -4.07 -15.78 14.22
N GLU A 61 -4.89 -14.78 14.55
CA GLU A 61 -6.16 -14.47 13.90
C GLU A 61 -5.97 -13.60 12.64
N ALA A 62 -4.86 -12.85 12.57
CA ALA A 62 -4.54 -12.02 11.43
C ALA A 62 -3.08 -12.17 10.97
N SER A 63 -2.82 -11.66 9.77
CA SER A 63 -1.50 -11.31 9.23
C SER A 63 -1.59 -9.92 8.62
N CYS A 64 -0.47 -9.20 8.59
CA CYS A 64 -0.40 -7.88 7.99
C CYS A 64 0.90 -7.76 7.20
N ILE A 65 0.89 -7.04 6.09
CA ILE A 65 2.10 -6.68 5.35
C ILE A 65 2.49 -5.22 5.61
N LEU A 66 3.73 -4.88 5.30
CA LEU A 66 4.28 -3.54 5.45
C LEU A 66 3.81 -2.64 4.31
N GLY A 67 3.07 -1.58 4.62
CA GLY A 67 2.70 -0.54 3.67
C GLY A 67 3.74 0.57 3.58
N ASN A 68 3.51 1.52 2.66
CA ASN A 68 4.42 2.66 2.50
C ASN A 68 4.31 3.66 3.68
N HIS A 69 3.18 3.75 4.36
CA HIS A 69 3.01 4.59 5.54
C HIS A 69 3.82 4.04 6.71
N GLU A 70 3.76 2.74 7.00
CA GLU A 70 4.63 2.11 8.00
C GLU A 70 6.10 2.30 7.66
N MET A 71 6.52 2.05 6.40
CA MET A 71 7.90 2.25 5.97
C MET A 71 8.35 3.69 6.18
N ASN A 72 7.52 4.65 5.81
CA ASN A 72 7.80 6.07 5.98
C ASN A 72 7.90 6.47 7.45
N ALA A 73 7.01 5.95 8.33
CA ALA A 73 7.07 6.18 9.78
C ALA A 73 8.35 5.57 10.39
N ILE A 74 8.71 4.34 9.98
CA ILE A 74 9.96 3.69 10.39
C ILE A 74 11.16 4.58 10.06
N LEU A 75 11.24 5.12 8.85
CA LEU A 75 12.33 5.99 8.43
C LEU A 75 12.30 7.37 9.10
N PHE A 76 11.10 7.91 9.36
CA PHE A 76 10.92 9.21 9.99
C PHE A 76 11.43 9.21 11.44
N HIS A 77 11.18 8.15 12.19
CA HIS A 77 11.56 8.02 13.60
C HIS A 77 12.95 7.42 13.81
N ARG A 78 13.78 7.27 12.75
CA ARG A 78 15.15 6.75 12.86
C ARG A 78 16.16 7.66 12.19
N ARG A 79 17.39 7.61 12.72
CA ARG A 79 18.51 8.41 12.24
C ARG A 79 19.58 7.56 11.59
N SER A 80 20.27 8.11 10.61
CA SER A 80 21.46 7.50 10.02
C SER A 80 22.55 7.33 11.09
N SER A 81 23.15 6.16 11.12
CA SER A 81 24.28 5.86 12.01
C SER A 81 25.48 6.75 11.73
N LYS A 82 25.64 7.19 10.46
CA LYS A 82 26.78 7.99 9.97
C LYS A 82 26.55 9.49 10.12
N THR A 83 25.43 9.99 9.60
CA THR A 83 25.17 11.45 9.55
C THR A 83 24.40 11.99 10.75
N LYS A 84 23.79 11.13 11.55
CA LYS A 84 22.87 11.46 12.65
C LYS A 84 21.60 12.23 12.20
N LEU A 85 21.42 12.42 10.88
CA LEU A 85 20.20 13.01 10.34
C LEU A 85 19.07 11.97 10.28
N PRO A 86 17.80 12.40 10.38
CA PRO A 86 16.66 11.52 10.18
C PRO A 86 16.72 10.83 8.82
N LEU A 87 16.40 9.54 8.75
CA LEU A 87 16.39 8.78 7.49
C LEU A 87 15.31 9.28 6.53
N ARG A 88 14.22 9.83 7.06
CA ARG A 88 13.22 10.60 6.33
C ARG A 88 13.20 12.03 6.85
N SER A 89 13.42 12.99 5.95
CA SER A 89 13.66 14.40 6.30
C SER A 89 12.56 15.00 7.19
N HIS A 90 12.95 15.59 8.33
CA HIS A 90 12.11 16.40 9.21
C HIS A 90 11.96 17.86 8.74
N THR A 91 12.75 18.32 7.77
CA THR A 91 12.59 19.67 7.20
C THR A 91 11.51 19.74 6.11
N ASN A 92 11.03 18.59 5.63
CA ASN A 92 9.97 18.52 4.64
C ASN A 92 8.59 18.51 5.30
N GLN A 93 7.85 19.59 5.18
CA GLN A 93 6.50 19.74 5.75
C GLN A 93 5.51 18.65 5.29
N ARG A 94 5.68 18.10 4.09
CA ARG A 94 4.83 17.00 3.60
C ARG A 94 5.01 15.73 4.43
N ASN A 95 6.22 15.47 4.92
CA ASN A 95 6.48 14.32 5.78
C ASN A 95 5.79 14.49 7.14
N TRP A 96 5.84 15.69 7.72
CA TRP A 96 5.11 16.03 8.94
C TRP A 96 3.59 15.88 8.76
N ALA A 97 3.06 16.42 7.67
CA ALA A 97 1.64 16.32 7.36
C ALA A 97 1.18 14.87 7.16
N GLN A 98 2.03 14.03 6.58
CA GLN A 98 1.74 12.60 6.42
C GLN A 98 1.61 11.90 7.77
N HIS A 99 2.56 12.12 8.68
CA HIS A 99 2.63 11.45 9.98
C HIS A 99 1.90 12.20 11.10
N GLY A 100 1.03 13.15 10.77
CA GLY A 100 0.42 14.07 11.74
C GLY A 100 -0.33 13.39 12.88
N SER A 101 -1.16 12.38 12.62
CA SER A 101 -1.88 11.64 13.65
C SER A 101 -0.92 10.79 14.50
N PHE A 102 -0.01 10.05 13.88
CA PHE A 102 0.98 9.24 14.56
C PHE A 102 1.88 10.10 15.48
N ILE A 103 2.37 11.24 14.99
CA ILE A 103 3.18 12.18 15.78
C ILE A 103 2.38 12.76 16.93
N SER A 104 1.10 13.07 16.71
CA SER A 104 0.23 13.63 17.76
C SER A 104 0.01 12.65 18.92
N GLU A 105 -0.10 11.36 18.64
CA GLU A 105 -0.29 10.34 19.69
C GLU A 105 1.02 9.93 20.36
N PHE A 106 2.08 9.69 19.59
CA PHE A 106 3.30 9.09 20.10
C PHE A 106 4.49 10.06 20.24
N GLY A 107 4.43 11.22 19.58
CA GLY A 107 5.57 12.14 19.52
C GLY A 107 6.63 11.73 18.49
N VAL A 108 7.65 12.60 18.32
CA VAL A 108 8.74 12.37 17.37
C VAL A 108 9.91 11.68 18.05
N GLU A 109 10.35 10.56 17.51
CA GLU A 109 11.49 9.77 18.03
C GLU A 109 11.36 9.42 19.54
N SER A 110 10.14 9.42 20.08
CA SER A 110 9.86 9.00 21.45
C SER A 110 10.09 7.48 21.62
N THR A 111 10.17 7.02 22.85
CA THR A 111 10.28 5.59 23.17
C THR A 111 9.13 4.81 22.54
N GLU A 112 7.90 5.29 22.69
CA GLU A 112 6.69 4.64 22.20
C GLU A 112 6.64 4.59 20.66
N ALA A 113 6.97 5.70 19.97
CA ALA A 113 7.08 5.73 18.51
C ALA A 113 8.15 4.75 18.00
N LEU A 114 9.28 4.61 18.72
CA LEU A 114 10.34 3.68 18.39
C LEU A 114 9.92 2.21 18.63
N GLU A 115 9.16 1.94 19.68
CA GLU A 115 8.62 0.62 19.99
C GLU A 115 7.65 0.18 18.88
N TRP A 116 6.67 1.00 18.52
CA TRP A 116 5.73 0.70 17.45
C TRP A 116 6.40 0.53 16.08
N THR A 117 7.29 1.44 15.71
CA THR A 117 8.02 1.30 14.44
C THR A 117 9.00 0.13 14.43
N SER A 118 9.48 -0.33 15.60
CA SER A 118 10.27 -1.56 15.71
C SER A 118 9.39 -2.81 15.59
N TRP A 119 8.18 -2.78 16.16
CA TRP A 119 7.18 -3.83 15.98
C TRP A 119 6.79 -3.98 14.50
N MET A 120 6.48 -2.86 13.81
CA MET A 120 6.17 -2.87 12.37
C MET A 120 7.30 -3.53 11.57
N LEU A 121 8.54 -3.12 11.79
CA LEU A 121 9.71 -3.65 11.08
C LEU A 121 9.92 -5.15 11.34
N ALA A 122 9.66 -5.61 12.56
CA ALA A 122 9.88 -7.00 12.96
C ALA A 122 8.75 -7.94 12.55
N LYS A 123 7.50 -7.45 12.48
CA LYS A 123 6.31 -8.29 12.32
C LYS A 123 5.68 -8.22 10.93
N LEU A 124 5.89 -7.15 10.18
CA LEU A 124 5.23 -6.91 8.91
C LEU A 124 6.18 -7.21 7.74
N PRO A 125 5.99 -8.32 6.99
CA PRO A 125 6.76 -8.58 5.78
C PRO A 125 6.29 -7.68 4.63
N LEU A 126 7.08 -7.54 3.58
CA LEU A 126 6.75 -6.78 2.38
C LEU A 126 5.67 -7.45 1.52
N TRP A 127 5.52 -8.76 1.62
CA TRP A 127 4.53 -9.55 0.89
C TRP A 127 4.14 -10.83 1.65
N LEU A 128 3.00 -11.40 1.25
CA LEU A 128 2.61 -12.76 1.62
C LEU A 128 2.25 -13.53 0.35
N GLU A 129 2.61 -14.80 0.31
CA GLU A 129 2.28 -15.71 -0.79
C GLU A 129 1.66 -16.98 -0.22
N PHE A 130 0.45 -17.30 -0.66
CA PHE A 130 -0.30 -18.48 -0.30
C PHE A 130 -0.51 -19.36 -1.53
N GLU A 131 -0.95 -20.58 -1.35
CA GLU A 131 -1.40 -21.40 -2.46
C GLU A 131 -2.62 -20.74 -3.14
N GLY A 132 -2.42 -20.17 -4.33
CA GLY A 132 -3.45 -19.53 -5.13
C GLY A 132 -3.75 -18.07 -4.82
N LEU A 133 -3.03 -17.40 -3.88
CA LEU A 133 -3.22 -15.98 -3.58
C LEU A 133 -1.90 -15.29 -3.26
N ARG A 134 -1.71 -14.10 -3.81
CA ARG A 134 -0.59 -13.20 -3.56
C ARG A 134 -1.06 -11.90 -2.94
N ILE A 135 -0.28 -11.38 -2.00
CA ILE A 135 -0.57 -10.14 -1.28
C ILE A 135 0.70 -9.27 -1.31
N ALA A 136 0.55 -8.04 -1.79
CA ALA A 136 1.56 -7.00 -1.70
C ALA A 136 0.87 -5.66 -1.41
N HIS A 137 1.59 -4.68 -0.85
CA HIS A 137 0.93 -3.42 -0.53
C HIS A 137 0.57 -2.64 -1.80
N ALA A 138 1.53 -2.42 -2.71
CA ALA A 138 1.28 -1.66 -3.93
C ALA A 138 1.49 -2.46 -5.23
N CYS A 139 2.47 -3.35 -5.29
CA CYS A 139 2.74 -4.10 -6.51
C CYS A 139 3.38 -5.47 -6.24
N TRP A 140 2.88 -6.49 -6.91
CA TRP A 140 3.55 -7.78 -7.01
C TRP A 140 4.44 -7.77 -8.26
N SER A 141 5.70 -7.42 -8.09
CA SER A 141 6.72 -7.52 -9.12
C SER A 141 7.63 -8.71 -8.82
N GLU A 142 7.59 -9.74 -9.65
CA GLU A 142 8.46 -10.92 -9.50
C GLU A 142 9.93 -10.53 -9.45
N LYS A 143 10.34 -9.55 -10.28
CA LYS A 143 11.70 -9.02 -10.28
C LYS A 143 12.06 -8.38 -8.95
N ALA A 144 11.22 -7.49 -8.45
CA ALA A 144 11.46 -6.79 -7.18
C ALA A 144 11.48 -7.76 -6.00
N ILE A 145 10.51 -8.68 -5.93
CA ILE A 145 10.43 -9.71 -4.89
C ILE A 145 11.69 -10.58 -4.91
N ASN A 146 12.14 -11.03 -6.08
CA ASN A 146 13.34 -11.86 -6.20
C ASN A 146 14.63 -11.12 -5.76
N ILE A 147 14.74 -9.81 -6.02
CA ILE A 147 15.85 -8.99 -5.54
C ILE A 147 15.85 -8.95 -4.00
N VAL A 148 14.69 -8.65 -3.39
CA VAL A 148 14.58 -8.59 -1.93
C VAL A 148 14.78 -9.97 -1.30
N LYS A 149 14.20 -11.03 -1.87
CA LYS A 149 14.22 -12.40 -1.36
C LYS A 149 15.65 -12.97 -1.23
N LYS A 150 16.59 -12.55 -2.09
CA LYS A 150 18.01 -12.93 -1.99
C LYS A 150 18.62 -12.51 -0.65
N ARG A 151 18.22 -11.39 -0.08
CA ARG A 151 18.71 -10.86 1.20
C ARG A 151 17.74 -11.13 2.35
N ARG A 152 16.45 -11.05 2.09
CA ARG A 152 15.33 -11.18 3.05
C ARG A 152 14.33 -12.24 2.55
N PRO A 153 14.63 -13.54 2.71
CA PRO A 153 13.82 -14.62 2.14
C PRO A 153 12.35 -14.60 2.54
N THR A 154 12.04 -14.11 3.74
CA THR A 154 10.68 -14.03 4.28
C THR A 154 10.01 -12.66 4.06
N GLY A 155 10.68 -11.73 3.36
CA GLY A 155 10.18 -10.38 3.16
C GLY A 155 10.29 -9.44 4.36
N HIS A 156 10.75 -9.89 5.53
CA HIS A 156 10.96 -9.03 6.69
C HIS A 156 12.26 -8.24 6.55
N LEU A 157 12.14 -6.93 6.60
CA LEU A 157 13.29 -6.01 6.60
C LEU A 157 13.95 -5.97 7.99
N LYS A 158 15.19 -5.48 8.03
CA LYS A 158 15.95 -5.27 9.26
C LYS A 158 16.45 -3.83 9.35
N VAL A 159 16.90 -3.45 10.55
CA VAL A 159 17.42 -2.09 10.80
C VAL A 159 18.58 -1.74 9.86
N GLU A 160 19.43 -2.69 9.53
CA GLU A 160 20.57 -2.53 8.63
C GLU A 160 20.19 -2.18 7.18
N ASP A 161 18.95 -2.46 6.76
CA ASP A 161 18.46 -2.14 5.42
C ASP A 161 18.01 -0.68 5.29
N LEU A 162 17.67 -0.04 6.41
CA LEU A 162 16.93 1.22 6.41
C LEU A 162 17.70 2.40 5.81
N GLU A 163 19.04 2.47 6.03
CA GLU A 163 19.84 3.53 5.42
C GLU A 163 19.90 3.39 3.90
N GLU A 164 20.04 2.17 3.39
CA GLU A 164 20.03 1.90 1.95
C GLU A 164 18.67 2.21 1.34
N ILE A 165 17.57 1.82 2.02
CA ILE A 165 16.20 2.10 1.58
C ILE A 165 15.95 3.62 1.53
N ALA A 166 16.38 4.36 2.55
CA ALA A 166 16.25 5.82 2.61
C ALA A 166 16.96 6.53 1.47
N LEU A 167 18.10 6.02 1.02
CA LEU A 167 18.91 6.60 -0.07
C LEU A 167 18.33 6.33 -1.47
N LYS A 168 17.50 5.29 -1.66
CA LYS A 168 16.83 4.94 -2.94
C LYS A 168 17.76 4.78 -4.15
N LYS A 169 19.03 4.37 -3.93
CA LYS A 169 20.08 4.35 -4.99
C LYS A 169 20.43 2.94 -5.47
N THR A 170 20.02 1.90 -4.79
CA THR A 170 20.37 0.51 -5.11
C THR A 170 19.19 -0.25 -5.67
N GLU A 171 19.44 -1.35 -6.38
CA GLU A 171 18.39 -2.25 -6.86
C GLU A 171 17.53 -2.77 -5.71
N PHE A 172 18.12 -3.03 -4.53
CA PHE A 172 17.39 -3.47 -3.36
C PHE A 172 16.41 -2.39 -2.86
N SER A 173 16.87 -1.16 -2.70
CA SER A 173 16.02 -0.05 -2.26
C SER A 173 14.90 0.26 -3.26
N GLN A 174 15.18 0.20 -4.56
CA GLN A 174 14.20 0.37 -5.62
C GLN A 174 13.18 -0.79 -5.64
N ALA A 175 13.63 -2.02 -5.41
CA ALA A 175 12.74 -3.18 -5.30
C ALA A 175 11.77 -3.04 -4.11
N VAL A 176 12.25 -2.61 -2.94
CA VAL A 176 11.38 -2.31 -1.79
C VAL A 176 10.37 -1.22 -2.14
N GLU A 177 10.79 -0.15 -2.82
CA GLU A 177 9.88 0.93 -3.24
C GLU A 177 8.81 0.45 -4.22
N ILE A 178 9.15 -0.41 -5.19
CA ILE A 178 8.17 -0.98 -6.13
C ILE A 178 7.11 -1.80 -5.37
N ILE A 179 7.52 -2.62 -4.40
CA ILE A 179 6.58 -3.45 -3.64
C ILE A 179 5.64 -2.60 -2.77
N THR A 180 6.16 -1.51 -2.17
CA THR A 180 5.41 -0.68 -1.20
C THR A 180 4.75 0.56 -1.81
N SER A 181 5.18 1.03 -2.98
CA SER A 181 4.67 2.27 -3.60
C SER A 181 4.27 2.10 -5.06
N GLY A 182 4.56 0.93 -5.64
CA GLY A 182 4.23 0.60 -7.03
C GLY A 182 5.24 1.14 -8.05
N PRO A 183 5.15 0.65 -9.30
CA PRO A 183 6.02 1.09 -10.37
C PRO A 183 5.63 2.49 -10.86
N GLU A 184 6.65 3.33 -11.05
CA GLU A 184 6.53 4.62 -11.72
C GLU A 184 7.25 4.57 -13.07
N ALA A 185 6.62 5.13 -14.09
CA ALA A 185 7.17 5.27 -15.44
C ALA A 185 7.64 6.71 -15.66
N LYS A 186 8.93 6.89 -15.99
CA LYS A 186 9.45 8.18 -16.39
C LYS A 186 8.93 8.53 -17.78
N LEU A 187 8.34 9.70 -17.92
CA LEU A 187 7.85 10.20 -19.20
C LEU A 187 9.01 10.51 -20.15
N PRO A 188 8.79 10.44 -21.48
CA PRO A 188 9.76 10.92 -22.47
C PRO A 188 10.12 12.41 -22.25
N LEU A 189 11.30 12.81 -22.71
CA LEU A 189 11.94 14.10 -22.37
C LEU A 189 11.05 15.34 -22.51
N ASN A 190 10.13 15.36 -23.46
CA ASN A 190 9.29 16.53 -23.75
C ASN A 190 7.90 16.46 -23.10
N TYR A 191 7.64 15.46 -22.24
CA TYR A 191 6.36 15.27 -21.60
C TYR A 191 6.44 15.47 -20.09
N SER A 192 5.44 16.15 -19.57
CA SER A 192 5.17 16.30 -18.15
C SER A 192 3.68 16.52 -17.98
N PHE A 193 3.14 16.21 -16.80
CA PHE A 193 1.74 16.52 -16.44
C PHE A 193 1.71 17.24 -15.10
N ASN A 194 0.62 17.97 -14.84
CA ASN A 194 0.37 18.55 -13.55
C ASN A 194 -0.46 17.59 -12.69
N ASP A 195 -0.01 17.32 -11.45
CA ASP A 195 -0.81 16.58 -10.49
C ASP A 195 -2.03 17.41 -10.01
N ILE A 196 -2.90 16.82 -9.19
CA ILE A 196 -4.11 17.49 -8.66
C ILE A 196 -3.75 18.79 -7.91
N GLY A 197 -2.55 18.89 -7.35
CA GLY A 197 -2.03 20.10 -6.68
C GLY A 197 -1.40 21.11 -7.62
N GLY A 198 -1.44 20.88 -8.95
CA GLY A 198 -0.83 21.78 -9.95
C GLY A 198 0.69 21.67 -10.07
N HIS A 199 1.32 20.68 -9.45
CA HIS A 199 2.77 20.50 -9.50
C HIS A 199 3.18 19.66 -10.72
N PRO A 200 4.22 20.10 -11.50
CA PRO A 200 4.68 19.35 -12.65
C PRO A 200 5.33 18.02 -12.24
N ARG A 201 4.98 16.96 -12.96
CA ARG A 201 5.49 15.60 -12.80
C ARG A 201 6.09 15.09 -14.09
N GLN A 202 7.26 14.46 -13.99
CA GLN A 202 7.95 13.79 -15.10
C GLN A 202 7.90 12.26 -15.00
N SER A 203 7.20 11.74 -14.00
CA SER A 203 6.93 10.31 -13.80
C SER A 203 5.47 10.11 -13.46
N MET A 204 4.87 9.08 -14.01
CA MET A 204 3.50 8.69 -13.71
C MET A 204 3.46 7.31 -13.07
N ARG A 205 2.45 7.05 -12.23
CA ARG A 205 2.18 5.70 -11.73
C ARG A 205 1.56 4.85 -12.82
N LEU A 206 1.93 3.57 -12.85
CA LEU A 206 1.36 2.58 -13.77
C LEU A 206 0.21 1.82 -13.09
N SER A 207 -0.91 1.70 -13.78
CA SER A 207 -1.96 0.74 -13.44
C SER A 207 -1.57 -0.66 -13.95
N TRP A 208 -0.60 -1.25 -13.29
CA TRP A 208 0.11 -2.49 -13.67
C TRP A 208 -0.78 -3.74 -13.65
N TRP A 209 -1.94 -3.71 -13.05
CA TRP A 209 -2.86 -4.84 -12.91
C TRP A 209 -3.73 -5.13 -14.13
N ASN A 210 -3.69 -4.30 -15.15
CA ASN A 210 -4.53 -4.48 -16.33
C ASN A 210 -3.71 -4.73 -17.60
N SER A 211 -3.76 -5.95 -18.11
CA SER A 211 -3.04 -6.37 -19.32
C SER A 211 -3.45 -5.64 -20.60
N GLN A 212 -4.56 -4.90 -20.59
CA GLN A 212 -5.00 -4.06 -21.72
C GLN A 212 -4.33 -2.68 -21.74
N ASN A 213 -3.51 -2.37 -20.75
CA ASN A 213 -2.82 -1.08 -20.64
C ASN A 213 -1.56 -1.04 -21.53
N THR A 214 -1.74 -0.96 -22.83
CA THR A 214 -0.64 -0.99 -23.80
C THR A 214 -0.10 0.38 -24.18
N THR A 215 -0.80 1.48 -23.86
CA THR A 215 -0.40 2.86 -24.18
C THR A 215 -0.18 3.67 -22.90
N TRP A 216 0.57 4.79 -23.00
CA TRP A 216 0.79 5.70 -21.89
C TRP A 216 -0.52 6.14 -21.23
N LYS A 217 -1.48 6.60 -22.05
CA LYS A 217 -2.78 7.08 -21.57
C LYS A 217 -3.61 6.00 -20.85
N LYS A 218 -3.60 4.76 -21.38
CA LYS A 218 -4.34 3.64 -20.75
C LYS A 218 -3.69 3.15 -19.47
N ALA A 219 -2.35 3.18 -19.39
CA ALA A 219 -1.61 2.74 -18.23
C ALA A 219 -1.49 3.80 -17.14
N ALA A 220 -1.86 5.04 -17.42
CA ALA A 220 -1.74 6.14 -16.49
C ALA A 220 -2.67 5.98 -15.28
N LEU A 221 -2.10 6.16 -14.09
CA LEU A 221 -2.84 6.22 -12.84
C LEU A 221 -2.58 7.57 -12.15
N SER A 222 -3.64 8.17 -11.64
CA SER A 222 -3.59 9.46 -10.92
C SER A 222 -3.05 10.64 -11.76
N VAL A 223 -3.28 10.60 -13.07
CA VAL A 223 -2.99 11.70 -13.99
C VAL A 223 -4.29 12.44 -14.30
N PRO A 224 -4.45 13.70 -13.87
CA PRO A 224 -5.72 14.42 -14.01
C PRO A 224 -6.08 14.71 -15.46
N ASN A 225 -5.10 15.04 -16.30
CA ASN A 225 -5.30 15.33 -17.72
C ASN A 225 -4.43 14.41 -18.59
N LEU A 226 -5.06 13.42 -19.22
CA LEU A 226 -4.38 12.44 -20.06
C LEU A 226 -3.83 13.03 -21.38
N ASP A 227 -4.30 14.21 -21.81
CA ASP A 227 -3.81 14.88 -23.03
C ASP A 227 -2.36 15.38 -22.86
N GLN A 228 -1.88 15.47 -21.60
CA GLN A 228 -0.49 15.82 -21.28
C GLN A 228 0.47 14.61 -21.44
N LEU A 229 -0.04 13.42 -21.71
CA LEU A 229 0.74 12.20 -21.89
C LEU A 229 0.98 11.88 -23.38
N PRO A 230 2.04 11.12 -23.71
CA PRO A 230 2.27 10.66 -25.06
C PRO A 230 1.07 9.86 -25.60
N ASP A 231 0.73 10.08 -26.86
CA ASP A 231 -0.28 9.28 -27.56
C ASP A 231 0.39 8.11 -28.32
N GLU A 232 1.13 7.31 -27.58
CA GLU A 232 2.01 6.26 -28.09
C GLU A 232 1.85 4.99 -27.25
N GLU A 233 2.37 3.89 -27.74
CA GLU A 233 2.50 2.65 -26.97
C GLU A 233 3.54 2.77 -25.86
N LEU A 234 3.32 2.03 -24.77
CA LEU A 234 4.33 1.87 -23.74
C LEU A 234 5.57 1.19 -24.31
N PRO A 235 6.79 1.61 -23.91
CA PRO A 235 8.02 0.86 -24.16
C PRO A 235 7.92 -0.58 -23.64
N CYS A 236 8.66 -1.50 -24.31
CA CYS A 236 8.65 -2.92 -23.94
C CYS A 236 9.00 -3.15 -22.46
N GLU A 237 9.94 -2.38 -21.92
CA GLU A 237 10.38 -2.45 -20.51
C GLU A 237 9.22 -2.19 -19.56
N LEU A 238 8.36 -1.21 -19.87
CA LEU A 238 7.18 -0.87 -19.06
C LEU A 238 6.03 -1.87 -19.26
N LYS A 239 5.89 -2.45 -20.48
CA LYS A 239 4.92 -3.53 -20.72
C LYS A 239 5.24 -4.77 -19.88
N ASN A 240 6.51 -5.02 -19.58
CA ASN A 240 6.95 -6.12 -18.72
C ASN A 240 6.61 -5.91 -17.21
N GLU A 241 6.30 -4.69 -16.80
CA GLU A 241 5.80 -4.40 -15.44
C GLU A 241 4.29 -4.71 -15.31
N ILE A 242 3.58 -4.92 -16.40
CA ILE A 242 2.15 -5.26 -16.38
C ILE A 242 1.96 -6.71 -15.93
N TYR A 243 1.10 -6.92 -14.96
CA TYR A 243 0.87 -8.23 -14.37
C TYR A 243 0.26 -9.22 -15.37
N ASN A 244 0.83 -10.41 -15.45
CA ASN A 244 0.38 -11.43 -16.40
C ASN A 244 -1.07 -11.87 -16.07
N PRO A 245 -2.02 -11.81 -17.02
CA PRO A 245 -3.43 -12.15 -16.79
C PRO A 245 -3.66 -13.62 -16.40
N ASN A 246 -2.68 -14.50 -16.61
CA ASN A 246 -2.73 -15.91 -16.21
C ASN A 246 -1.99 -16.21 -14.90
N ALA A 247 -1.37 -15.20 -14.27
CA ALA A 247 -0.71 -15.38 -13.00
C ALA A 247 -1.70 -15.58 -11.84
N ILE A 248 -1.17 -16.05 -10.71
CA ILE A 248 -1.93 -16.20 -9.45
C ILE A 248 -2.59 -14.87 -9.07
N PRO A 249 -3.84 -14.86 -8.60
CA PRO A 249 -4.49 -13.65 -8.13
C PRO A 249 -3.68 -12.88 -7.09
N VAL A 250 -3.64 -11.56 -7.22
CA VAL A 250 -3.01 -10.65 -6.28
C VAL A 250 -3.96 -9.54 -5.83
N LEU A 251 -3.98 -9.27 -4.55
CA LEU A 251 -4.71 -8.16 -3.95
C LEU A 251 -3.74 -7.17 -3.34
N VAL A 252 -4.00 -5.87 -3.57
CA VAL A 252 -3.18 -4.75 -3.09
C VAL A 252 -4.06 -3.65 -2.50
N GLY A 253 -3.44 -2.76 -1.71
CA GLY A 253 -3.99 -1.51 -1.23
C GLY A 253 -3.44 -0.30 -1.98
N HIS A 254 -2.98 0.73 -1.27
CA HIS A 254 -2.16 1.85 -1.72
C HIS A 254 -2.79 2.81 -2.74
N TYR A 255 -3.44 2.29 -3.77
CA TYR A 255 -3.98 3.10 -4.87
C TYR A 255 -5.38 3.60 -4.51
N LYS A 256 -5.48 4.88 -4.14
CA LYS A 256 -6.75 5.52 -3.76
C LYS A 256 -7.74 5.52 -4.93
N MET A 257 -8.54 4.48 -4.97
CA MET A 257 -9.58 4.29 -5.97
C MET A 257 -10.80 5.18 -5.67
N SER A 258 -11.55 5.53 -6.69
CA SER A 258 -12.75 6.35 -6.58
C SER A 258 -14.00 5.60 -7.04
N GLY A 259 -15.17 6.10 -6.64
CA GLY A 259 -16.47 5.49 -6.92
C GLY A 259 -16.78 4.28 -6.06
N GLN A 260 -17.71 3.45 -6.50
CA GLN A 260 -18.08 2.21 -5.80
C GLN A 260 -16.95 1.18 -5.90
N PRO A 261 -16.61 0.47 -4.79
CA PRO A 261 -15.63 -0.59 -4.82
C PRO A 261 -15.95 -1.66 -5.87
N LYS A 262 -14.94 -1.99 -6.68
CA LYS A 262 -15.03 -3.02 -7.72
C LYS A 262 -13.65 -3.62 -8.00
N LEU A 263 -13.61 -4.83 -8.53
CA LEU A 263 -12.39 -5.44 -9.02
C LEU A 263 -11.97 -4.79 -10.34
N GLN A 264 -10.69 -4.43 -10.47
CA GLN A 264 -10.16 -3.84 -11.70
C GLN A 264 -9.80 -4.90 -12.74
N SER A 265 -9.38 -6.09 -12.30
CA SER A 265 -9.17 -7.26 -13.18
C SER A 265 -9.50 -8.55 -12.42
N ARG A 266 -9.50 -9.67 -13.15
CA ARG A 266 -9.81 -10.99 -12.57
C ARG A 266 -8.62 -11.63 -11.84
N ASN A 267 -7.45 -11.07 -11.94
CA ASN A 267 -6.24 -11.62 -11.31
C ASN A 267 -5.37 -10.58 -10.58
N ALA A 268 -5.74 -9.29 -10.59
CA ALA A 268 -5.06 -8.26 -9.82
C ALA A 268 -6.02 -7.11 -9.50
N SER A 269 -6.09 -6.69 -8.25
CA SER A 269 -7.03 -5.62 -7.85
C SER A 269 -6.53 -4.86 -6.64
N SER A 270 -6.68 -3.52 -6.66
CA SER A 270 -6.58 -2.68 -5.48
C SER A 270 -7.92 -2.64 -4.75
N LEU A 271 -7.87 -2.70 -3.43
CA LEU A 271 -9.03 -2.60 -2.56
C LEU A 271 -9.10 -1.27 -1.80
N ASP A 272 -8.12 -0.36 -2.00
CA ASP A 272 -8.10 0.94 -1.31
C ASP A 272 -9.13 1.90 -1.89
N TYR A 273 -10.28 1.98 -1.23
CA TYR A 273 -11.36 2.93 -1.50
C TYR A 273 -11.58 3.81 -0.27
N PRO A 274 -10.92 5.00 -0.18
CA PRO A 274 -11.00 5.84 1.02
C PRO A 274 -12.43 6.28 1.39
N ALA A 275 -13.30 6.46 0.40
CA ALA A 275 -14.68 6.89 0.61
C ALA A 275 -15.67 5.75 0.92
N SER A 276 -15.22 4.49 0.89
CA SER A 276 -16.09 3.32 1.10
C SER A 276 -15.35 2.22 1.85
N LYS A 277 -16.00 1.59 2.83
CA LYS A 277 -15.43 0.41 3.47
C LYS A 277 -15.72 -0.81 2.61
N CYS A 278 -14.72 -1.62 2.34
CA CYS A 278 -14.88 -2.88 1.65
C CYS A 278 -13.84 -3.91 2.12
N VAL A 279 -14.17 -5.19 1.96
CA VAL A 279 -13.26 -6.31 2.18
C VAL A 279 -13.46 -7.35 1.08
N TYR A 280 -12.45 -8.15 0.81
CA TYR A 280 -12.56 -9.26 -0.14
C TYR A 280 -12.43 -10.60 0.58
N HIS A 281 -13.37 -11.52 0.34
CA HIS A 281 -13.36 -12.88 0.92
C HIS A 281 -12.78 -13.87 -0.09
N TRP A 282 -11.54 -14.30 0.13
CA TRP A 282 -10.91 -15.33 -0.69
C TRP A 282 -11.11 -16.72 -0.09
N SER A 283 -11.56 -17.67 -0.92
CA SER A 283 -11.87 -19.04 -0.52
C SER A 283 -11.24 -20.11 -1.41
N GLY A 284 -10.17 -19.76 -2.15
CA GLY A 284 -9.44 -20.70 -3.01
C GLY A 284 -9.76 -20.54 -4.50
N GLU A 285 -10.48 -19.51 -4.88
CA GLU A 285 -10.78 -19.25 -6.29
C GLU A 285 -9.52 -18.92 -7.11
N ALA A 286 -9.41 -19.50 -8.31
CA ALA A 286 -8.27 -19.25 -9.21
C ALA A 286 -8.32 -17.88 -9.90
N LYS A 287 -9.42 -17.15 -9.81
CA LYS A 287 -9.62 -15.80 -10.34
C LYS A 287 -10.50 -15.01 -9.36
N LEU A 288 -10.20 -13.72 -9.21
CA LEU A 288 -11.01 -12.84 -8.35
C LEU A 288 -12.46 -12.75 -8.87
N ILE A 289 -13.42 -12.78 -7.95
CA ILE A 289 -14.86 -12.84 -8.24
C ILE A 289 -15.57 -11.70 -7.51
N SER A 290 -16.31 -10.87 -8.25
CA SER A 290 -16.97 -9.67 -7.68
C SER A 290 -17.94 -9.97 -6.54
N LYS A 291 -18.57 -11.14 -6.52
CA LYS A 291 -19.47 -11.55 -5.42
C LYS A 291 -18.77 -11.72 -4.07
N ASN A 292 -17.44 -11.89 -4.08
CA ASN A 292 -16.62 -12.03 -2.87
C ASN A 292 -16.18 -10.67 -2.29
N LEU A 293 -16.50 -9.56 -2.97
CA LEU A 293 -16.29 -8.21 -2.49
C LEU A 293 -17.49 -7.76 -1.66
N THR A 294 -17.29 -7.60 -0.36
CA THR A 294 -18.30 -7.03 0.55
C THR A 294 -18.05 -5.54 0.70
N ILE A 295 -19.11 -4.75 0.57
CA ILE A 295 -19.07 -3.28 0.63
C ILE A 295 -20.04 -2.85 1.73
N GLU A 296 -19.65 -1.87 2.54
CA GLU A 296 -20.52 -1.28 3.54
C GLU A 296 -21.76 -0.66 2.87
N LYS A 297 -22.93 -1.05 3.36
CA LYS A 297 -24.19 -0.44 2.90
C LYS A 297 -24.38 0.89 3.61
N ILE A 298 -24.27 1.98 2.87
CA ILE A 298 -24.65 3.30 3.37
C ILE A 298 -26.18 3.31 3.47
N VAL A 299 -26.70 3.21 4.71
CA VAL A 299 -28.11 3.46 4.94
C VAL A 299 -28.33 4.96 4.77
N ALA A 300 -29.01 5.35 3.70
CA ALA A 300 -29.47 6.73 3.54
C ALA A 300 -30.38 7.06 4.74
N ILE A 301 -29.92 7.92 5.62
CA ILE A 301 -30.80 8.49 6.65
C ILE A 301 -31.79 9.36 5.87
N GLN A 302 -33.03 8.87 5.73
CA GLN A 302 -34.13 9.72 5.31
C GLN A 302 -34.33 10.74 6.44
N GLU A 303 -33.92 11.97 6.18
CA GLU A 303 -34.34 13.09 7.02
C GLU A 303 -35.86 13.17 6.96
N SER A 304 -36.49 12.88 8.09
CA SER A 304 -37.92 13.01 8.33
C SER A 304 -38.27 14.42 8.76
#